data_037e94dcc41c375a1ceac465e0da00e0
#
_entry.id   037e94dcc41c375a1ceac465e0da00e0
#
_cell.length_a   1.000
_cell.length_b   1.000
_cell.length_c   1.000
_cell.angle_alpha   90.00
_cell.angle_beta   90.00
_cell.angle_gamma   90.00
#
_symmetry.space_group_name_H-M   'P 1'
#
loop_
_entity.id
_entity.type
_entity.pdbx_description
1 polymer ?
#
loop_
_entity_poly.entity_id
_entity_poly.type
_entity_poly.pdbx_seq_one_letter_code
_entity_poly.pdbx_strand_id
1 'polypeptide(L)'
;MNTKIRQARPEDAKLLAWTMLMAGRSHMKIGIWDLIISQPEDRCLEFLELLTLQRPRHMCYYTEFLVADVDGHPAAALEGFDPVNNGEDTVTAPMVAVIQRMGLTPEDMAPGQQNLAAFMTCHPESTEGAWVVEHVATRPEYRRAGAISKLLEAILDKGRKQGFHKAQVGYYIGNTPAESAYQKAGFKYLDEKRHPAFEALIGCPGMVQFVRDL
;
A
#
# COMPACT_ATOMS: atom_id res chain seq x y z
N MET A 1 5.46 25.55 2.02
CA MET A 1 4.70 24.66 1.12
C MET A 1 3.29 24.52 1.64
N ASN A 2 2.31 24.82 0.81
CA ASN A 2 0.89 24.62 1.15
C ASN A 2 0.49 23.18 0.78
N THR A 3 0.08 22.38 1.79
CA THR A 3 -0.33 20.97 1.59
C THR A 3 -1.82 20.86 1.83
N LYS A 4 -2.56 20.40 0.81
CA LYS A 4 -3.99 20.13 0.85
C LYS A 4 -4.21 18.62 0.70
N ILE A 5 -5.00 18.03 1.61
CA ILE A 5 -5.40 16.61 1.51
C ILE A 5 -6.77 16.53 0.83
N ARG A 6 -6.92 15.59 -0.09
CA ARG A 6 -8.16 15.31 -0.79
C ARG A 6 -8.33 13.83 -1.09
N GLN A 7 -9.55 13.44 -1.40
CA GLN A 7 -9.84 12.12 -1.96
C GLN A 7 -9.16 11.98 -3.32
N ALA A 8 -8.59 10.80 -3.61
CA ALA A 8 -8.05 10.50 -4.93
C ALA A 8 -9.17 10.46 -5.98
N ARG A 9 -8.81 10.75 -7.23
CA ARG A 9 -9.66 10.79 -8.41
C ARG A 9 -9.10 9.85 -9.48
N PRO A 10 -9.86 9.47 -10.50
CA PRO A 10 -9.33 8.64 -11.60
C PRO A 10 -8.06 9.20 -12.25
N GLU A 11 -7.93 10.53 -12.34
CA GLU A 11 -6.77 11.20 -12.94
C GLU A 11 -5.48 11.02 -12.12
N ASP A 12 -5.60 10.61 -10.86
CA ASP A 12 -4.46 10.33 -9.99
C ASP A 12 -3.88 8.92 -10.20
N ALA A 13 -4.47 8.07 -11.04
CA ALA A 13 -4.10 6.67 -11.21
C ALA A 13 -2.60 6.43 -11.37
N LYS A 14 -1.90 7.29 -12.12
CA LYS A 14 -0.44 7.22 -12.28
C LYS A 14 0.32 7.48 -10.97
N LEU A 15 -0.14 8.43 -10.15
CA LEU A 15 0.44 8.67 -8.83
C LEU A 15 0.19 7.48 -7.91
N LEU A 16 -1.04 6.94 -7.93
CA LEU A 16 -1.41 5.81 -7.08
C LEU A 16 -0.61 4.55 -7.45
N ALA A 17 -0.46 4.25 -8.74
CA ALA A 17 0.38 3.16 -9.23
C ALA A 17 1.83 3.29 -8.74
N TRP A 18 2.40 4.50 -8.91
CA TRP A 18 3.74 4.81 -8.40
C TRP A 18 3.82 4.66 -6.87
N THR A 19 2.80 5.15 -6.14
CA THR A 19 2.73 5.04 -4.68
C THR A 19 2.73 3.59 -4.23
N MET A 20 1.89 2.74 -4.85
CA MET A 20 1.82 1.31 -4.55
C MET A 20 3.15 0.62 -4.80
N LEU A 21 3.76 0.84 -5.96
CA LEU A 21 5.05 0.23 -6.30
C LEU A 21 6.16 0.66 -5.33
N MET A 22 6.28 1.96 -5.03
CA MET A 22 7.30 2.48 -4.13
C MET A 22 7.06 2.08 -2.66
N ALA A 23 5.83 2.06 -2.20
CA ALA A 23 5.49 1.59 -0.87
C ALA A 23 5.79 0.09 -0.71
N GLY A 24 5.43 -0.71 -1.73
CA GLY A 24 5.75 -2.14 -1.77
C GLY A 24 7.25 -2.44 -1.74
N ARG A 25 8.06 -1.60 -2.39
CA ARG A 25 9.54 -1.68 -2.33
C ARG A 25 10.09 -1.22 -0.99
N SER A 26 9.41 -0.27 -0.32
CA SER A 26 9.88 0.26 0.97
C SER A 26 11.30 0.85 0.87
N HIS A 27 12.27 0.29 1.62
CA HIS A 27 13.70 0.62 1.55
C HIS A 27 14.52 -0.42 0.76
N MET A 28 13.84 -1.38 0.13
CA MET A 28 14.44 -2.44 -0.68
C MET A 28 14.43 -2.08 -2.17
N LYS A 29 15.15 -2.83 -2.99
CA LYS A 29 15.18 -2.66 -4.44
C LYS A 29 13.95 -3.25 -5.12
N ILE A 30 13.38 -4.30 -4.55
CA ILE A 30 12.26 -5.10 -5.05
C ILE A 30 11.21 -5.15 -3.94
N GLY A 31 9.94 -5.09 -4.32
CA GLY A 31 8.83 -5.20 -3.39
C GLY A 31 7.75 -6.15 -3.90
N ILE A 32 6.67 -6.26 -3.12
CA ILE A 32 5.59 -7.22 -3.40
C ILE A 32 5.01 -7.08 -4.82
N TRP A 33 4.81 -5.85 -5.31
CA TRP A 33 4.24 -5.62 -6.63
C TRP A 33 5.17 -6.06 -7.77
N ASP A 34 6.50 -5.82 -7.65
CA ASP A 34 7.49 -6.33 -8.59
C ASP A 34 7.43 -7.86 -8.66
N LEU A 35 7.26 -8.51 -7.50
CA LEU A 35 7.29 -9.96 -7.37
C LEU A 35 6.00 -10.62 -7.87
N ILE A 36 4.83 -10.02 -7.58
CA ILE A 36 3.53 -10.57 -8.00
C ILE A 36 3.35 -10.40 -9.51
N ILE A 37 3.64 -9.20 -10.03
CA ILE A 37 3.43 -8.90 -11.45
C ILE A 37 4.52 -9.52 -12.30
N SER A 38 5.75 -9.62 -11.77
CA SER A 38 6.92 -10.25 -12.43
C SER A 38 7.20 -9.73 -13.84
N GLN A 39 7.02 -8.41 -14.03
CA GLN A 39 7.23 -7.71 -15.29
C GLN A 39 8.22 -6.54 -15.08
N PRO A 40 8.78 -5.95 -16.16
CA PRO A 40 9.54 -4.72 -16.07
C PRO A 40 8.76 -3.57 -15.40
N GLU A 41 9.49 -2.60 -14.81
CA GLU A 41 8.89 -1.54 -13.99
C GLU A 41 7.78 -0.75 -14.69
N ASP A 42 7.96 -0.43 -15.97
CA ASP A 42 6.97 0.27 -16.78
C ASP A 42 5.66 -0.55 -16.92
N ARG A 43 5.78 -1.86 -17.09
CA ARG A 43 4.64 -2.78 -17.14
C ARG A 43 4.00 -2.97 -15.79
N CYS A 44 4.80 -2.99 -14.69
CA CYS A 44 4.27 -2.99 -13.33
C CYS A 44 3.45 -1.72 -13.06
N LEU A 45 3.96 -0.56 -13.46
CA LEU A 45 3.25 0.71 -13.30
C LEU A 45 1.96 0.74 -14.14
N GLU A 46 1.98 0.26 -15.39
CA GLU A 46 0.78 0.14 -16.22
C GLU A 46 -0.26 -0.79 -15.56
N PHE A 47 0.16 -1.94 -15.05
CA PHE A 47 -0.73 -2.88 -14.34
C PHE A 47 -1.40 -2.20 -13.15
N LEU A 48 -0.62 -1.54 -12.29
CA LEU A 48 -1.13 -0.87 -11.11
C LEU A 48 -2.03 0.32 -11.45
N GLU A 49 -1.71 1.09 -12.50
CA GLU A 49 -2.56 2.16 -13.00
C GLU A 49 -3.95 1.62 -13.42
N LEU A 50 -3.97 0.54 -14.19
CA LEU A 50 -5.22 -0.13 -14.58
C LEU A 50 -5.97 -0.69 -13.38
N LEU A 51 -5.26 -1.29 -12.42
CA LEU A 51 -5.84 -1.87 -11.22
C LEU A 51 -6.57 -0.82 -10.38
N THR A 52 -5.97 0.37 -10.20
CA THR A 52 -6.62 1.44 -9.41
C THR A 52 -7.94 1.93 -10.00
N LEU A 53 -8.21 1.64 -11.26
CA LEU A 53 -9.43 2.02 -11.97
C LEU A 53 -10.39 0.84 -12.23
N GLN A 54 -9.94 -0.39 -11.96
CA GLN A 54 -10.70 -1.60 -12.27
C GLN A 54 -11.81 -1.84 -11.25
N ARG A 55 -13.00 -2.20 -11.73
CA ARG A 55 -14.13 -2.61 -10.89
C ARG A 55 -14.24 -4.15 -10.79
N PRO A 56 -14.91 -4.68 -9.76
CA PRO A 56 -15.57 -4.00 -8.63
C PRO A 56 -14.58 -3.29 -7.70
N ARG A 57 -15.08 -2.44 -6.76
CA ARG A 57 -14.27 -1.76 -5.74
C ARG A 57 -13.53 -2.80 -4.89
N HIS A 58 -12.28 -2.53 -4.60
CA HIS A 58 -11.35 -3.38 -3.84
C HIS A 58 -10.31 -2.51 -3.13
N MET A 59 -9.44 -3.10 -2.30
CA MET A 59 -8.45 -2.33 -1.54
C MET A 59 -7.67 -1.33 -2.41
N CYS A 60 -7.15 -1.74 -3.56
CA CYS A 60 -6.35 -0.88 -4.44
C CYS A 60 -7.17 0.08 -5.33
N TYR A 61 -8.49 0.17 -5.17
CA TYR A 61 -9.32 1.06 -5.99
C TYR A 61 -9.10 2.52 -5.59
N TYR A 62 -9.05 3.45 -6.54
CA TYR A 62 -8.67 4.85 -6.27
C TYR A 62 -9.47 5.50 -5.13
N THR A 63 -10.71 5.09 -4.85
CA THR A 63 -11.51 5.65 -3.75
C THR A 63 -11.01 5.27 -2.35
N GLU A 64 -10.10 4.32 -2.24
CA GLU A 64 -9.47 3.97 -0.98
C GLU A 64 -8.30 4.90 -0.63
N PHE A 65 -7.80 5.66 -1.61
CA PHE A 65 -6.65 6.53 -1.44
C PHE A 65 -7.01 7.97 -1.10
N LEU A 66 -6.15 8.59 -0.28
CA LEU A 66 -6.05 10.04 -0.14
C LEU A 66 -4.78 10.53 -0.83
N VAL A 67 -4.86 11.72 -1.41
CA VAL A 67 -3.75 12.41 -2.08
C VAL A 67 -3.42 13.69 -1.34
N ALA A 68 -2.14 13.95 -1.15
CA ALA A 68 -1.63 15.24 -0.72
C ALA A 68 -1.16 16.05 -1.93
N ASP A 69 -1.83 17.15 -2.21
CA ASP A 69 -1.35 18.17 -3.13
C ASP A 69 -0.42 19.12 -2.37
N VAL A 70 0.80 19.30 -2.86
CA VAL A 70 1.78 20.27 -2.35
C VAL A 70 1.95 21.37 -3.40
N ASP A 71 1.60 22.59 -3.04
CA ASP A 71 1.62 23.75 -3.94
C ASP A 71 0.87 23.49 -5.27
N GLY A 72 -0.24 22.72 -5.19
CA GLY A 72 -1.11 22.39 -6.33
C GLY A 72 -0.70 21.16 -7.13
N HIS A 73 0.37 20.46 -6.75
CA HIS A 73 0.85 19.25 -7.43
C HIS A 73 0.60 18.00 -6.58
N PRO A 74 0.06 16.90 -7.15
CA PRO A 74 -0.08 15.62 -6.47
C PRO A 74 1.29 15.04 -6.10
N ALA A 75 1.60 15.02 -4.79
CA ALA A 75 2.95 14.79 -4.27
C ALA A 75 3.12 13.51 -3.46
N ALA A 76 2.05 13.07 -2.80
CA ALA A 76 2.05 11.89 -1.96
C ALA A 76 0.66 11.26 -1.95
N ALA A 77 0.60 9.98 -1.67
CA ALA A 77 -0.66 9.29 -1.42
C ALA A 77 -0.49 8.21 -0.36
N LEU A 78 -1.60 7.81 0.23
CA LEU A 78 -1.72 6.62 1.04
C LEU A 78 -3.11 6.01 0.87
N GLU A 79 -3.19 4.74 1.18
CA GLU A 79 -4.39 3.93 1.15
C GLU A 79 -4.94 3.71 2.56
N GLY A 80 -6.26 3.57 2.66
CA GLY A 80 -6.91 3.11 3.87
C GLY A 80 -8.27 2.49 3.55
N PHE A 81 -8.51 1.28 4.06
CA PHE A 81 -9.67 0.48 3.71
C PHE A 81 -10.20 -0.37 4.86
N ASP A 82 -11.46 -0.80 4.70
CA ASP A 82 -12.13 -1.80 5.52
C ASP A 82 -11.69 -3.20 5.04
N PRO A 83 -10.93 -3.97 5.84
CA PRO A 83 -10.43 -5.27 5.42
C PRO A 83 -11.54 -6.32 5.21
N VAL A 84 -12.72 -6.14 5.80
CA VAL A 84 -13.85 -7.06 5.65
C VAL A 84 -14.57 -6.86 4.32
N ASN A 85 -14.79 -5.59 3.94
CA ASN A 85 -15.59 -5.26 2.74
C ASN A 85 -14.74 -4.99 1.50
N ASN A 86 -13.50 -4.54 1.66
CA ASN A 86 -12.59 -4.18 0.57
C ASN A 86 -11.18 -4.74 0.77
N GLY A 87 -11.02 -5.85 1.49
CA GLY A 87 -9.72 -6.45 1.79
C GLY A 87 -9.10 -7.21 0.60
N GLU A 88 -8.03 -7.95 0.90
CA GLU A 88 -7.20 -8.67 -0.08
C GLU A 88 -8.00 -9.64 -0.97
N ASP A 89 -9.02 -10.29 -0.44
CA ASP A 89 -9.86 -11.21 -1.22
C ASP A 89 -10.61 -10.51 -2.36
N THR A 90 -10.87 -9.20 -2.22
CA THR A 90 -11.63 -8.43 -3.20
C THR A 90 -10.80 -8.04 -4.43
N VAL A 91 -9.46 -8.10 -4.36
CA VAL A 91 -8.57 -7.66 -5.44
C VAL A 91 -8.36 -8.73 -6.53
N THR A 92 -8.64 -10.00 -6.23
CA THR A 92 -8.36 -11.13 -7.14
C THR A 92 -9.06 -10.98 -8.50
N ALA A 93 -10.37 -10.75 -8.52
CA ALA A 93 -11.12 -10.60 -9.77
C ALA A 93 -10.69 -9.35 -10.57
N PRO A 94 -10.50 -8.16 -9.97
CA PRO A 94 -9.88 -7.01 -10.62
C PRO A 94 -8.50 -7.31 -11.22
N MET A 95 -7.61 -8.01 -10.51
CA MET A 95 -6.29 -8.39 -11.03
C MET A 95 -6.41 -9.27 -12.26
N VAL A 96 -7.28 -10.29 -12.24
CA VAL A 96 -7.52 -11.16 -13.41
C VAL A 96 -7.98 -10.35 -14.61
N ALA A 97 -8.89 -9.39 -14.42
CA ALA A 97 -9.35 -8.52 -15.51
C ALA A 97 -8.22 -7.65 -16.10
N VAL A 98 -7.31 -7.14 -15.24
CA VAL A 98 -6.13 -6.39 -15.70
C VAL A 98 -5.14 -7.30 -16.43
N ILE A 99 -4.86 -8.51 -15.94
CA ILE A 99 -4.03 -9.53 -16.60
C ILE A 99 -4.53 -9.78 -18.02
N GLN A 100 -5.83 -10.05 -18.17
CA GLN A 100 -6.46 -10.25 -19.47
C GLN A 100 -6.35 -9.02 -20.38
N ARG A 101 -6.61 -7.84 -19.85
CA ARG A 101 -6.52 -6.58 -20.60
C ARG A 101 -5.11 -6.28 -21.11
N MET A 102 -4.10 -6.65 -20.33
CA MET A 102 -2.69 -6.48 -20.71
C MET A 102 -2.15 -7.61 -21.60
N GLY A 103 -2.94 -8.65 -21.85
CA GLY A 103 -2.53 -9.81 -22.63
C GLY A 103 -1.45 -10.66 -21.96
N LEU A 104 -1.37 -10.62 -20.62
CA LEU A 104 -0.42 -11.45 -19.87
C LEU A 104 -0.91 -12.89 -19.83
N THR A 105 0.03 -13.83 -20.01
CA THR A 105 -0.24 -15.26 -20.04
C THR A 105 -0.11 -15.91 -18.65
N PRO A 106 -0.62 -17.11 -18.42
CA PRO A 106 -0.36 -17.85 -17.19
C PRO A 106 1.14 -18.04 -16.91
N GLU A 107 1.95 -18.22 -17.96
CA GLU A 107 3.40 -18.36 -17.86
C GLU A 107 4.05 -17.06 -17.34
N ASP A 108 3.58 -15.90 -17.78
CA ASP A 108 4.04 -14.60 -17.30
C ASP A 108 3.75 -14.41 -15.80
N MET A 109 2.64 -14.98 -15.31
CA MET A 109 2.18 -14.82 -13.93
C MET A 109 2.62 -15.94 -12.98
N ALA A 110 3.17 -17.03 -13.49
CA ALA A 110 3.57 -18.19 -12.67
C ALA A 110 4.62 -17.85 -11.59
N PRO A 111 5.65 -17.03 -11.85
CA PRO A 111 6.59 -16.62 -10.81
C PRO A 111 5.90 -15.85 -9.66
N GLY A 112 4.91 -15.01 -9.99
CA GLY A 112 4.17 -14.21 -9.01
C GLY A 112 3.43 -15.05 -7.98
N GLN A 113 2.85 -16.17 -8.38
CA GLN A 113 2.14 -17.07 -7.45
C GLN A 113 3.09 -17.70 -6.41
N GLN A 114 4.29 -18.11 -6.86
CA GLN A 114 5.31 -18.66 -5.95
C GLN A 114 5.84 -17.60 -5.00
N ASN A 115 6.09 -16.41 -5.49
CA ASN A 115 6.57 -15.28 -4.70
C ASN A 115 5.56 -14.85 -3.65
N LEU A 116 4.26 -14.83 -3.99
CA LEU A 116 3.19 -14.48 -3.06
C LEU A 116 3.18 -15.39 -1.83
N ALA A 117 3.32 -16.70 -2.00
CA ALA A 117 3.34 -17.64 -0.89
C ALA A 117 4.48 -17.36 0.10
N ALA A 118 5.69 -17.04 -0.41
CA ALA A 118 6.83 -16.68 0.42
C ALA A 118 6.62 -15.31 1.12
N PHE A 119 6.03 -14.34 0.43
CA PHE A 119 5.70 -13.03 1.01
C PHE A 119 4.70 -13.15 2.16
N MET A 120 3.64 -13.93 1.99
CA MET A 120 2.58 -14.13 2.98
C MET A 120 3.07 -14.75 4.30
N THR A 121 4.26 -15.38 4.33
CA THR A 121 4.85 -15.90 5.59
C THR A 121 5.09 -14.82 6.65
N CYS A 122 5.28 -13.56 6.22
CA CYS A 122 5.50 -12.42 7.12
C CYS A 122 4.40 -11.36 7.03
N HIS A 123 3.43 -11.51 6.12
CA HIS A 123 2.34 -10.53 6.00
C HIS A 123 1.57 -10.42 7.33
N PRO A 124 1.32 -9.20 7.85
CA PRO A 124 0.54 -9.02 9.06
C PRO A 124 -0.89 -9.50 8.89
N GLU A 125 -1.43 -10.18 9.90
CA GLU A 125 -2.85 -10.50 9.93
C GLU A 125 -3.69 -9.25 10.22
N SER A 126 -4.90 -9.21 9.67
CA SER A 126 -5.83 -8.13 9.97
C SER A 126 -6.25 -8.19 11.43
N THR A 127 -6.00 -7.11 12.19
CA THR A 127 -6.52 -6.94 13.54
C THR A 127 -8.03 -6.78 13.48
N GLU A 128 -8.76 -7.53 14.29
CA GLU A 128 -10.22 -7.48 14.33
C GLU A 128 -10.72 -6.05 14.58
N GLY A 129 -11.62 -5.59 13.71
CA GLY A 129 -12.22 -4.25 13.79
C GLY A 129 -11.26 -3.10 13.52
N ALA A 130 -10.10 -3.36 12.90
CA ALA A 130 -9.16 -2.31 12.54
C ALA A 130 -9.34 -1.81 11.11
N TRP A 131 -9.24 -0.49 10.94
CA TRP A 131 -9.00 0.18 9.67
C TRP A 131 -7.57 -0.08 9.21
N VAL A 132 -7.37 -0.60 8.02
CA VAL A 132 -6.03 -0.89 7.49
C VAL A 132 -5.49 0.32 6.75
N VAL A 133 -4.24 0.70 7.03
CA VAL A 133 -3.51 1.75 6.31
C VAL A 133 -2.34 1.10 5.58
N GLU A 134 -2.28 1.32 4.26
CA GLU A 134 -1.24 0.75 3.40
C GLU A 134 -0.74 1.75 2.34
N HIS A 135 0.20 1.30 1.50
CA HIS A 135 0.72 2.01 0.33
C HIS A 135 1.04 3.48 0.57
N VAL A 136 1.88 3.76 1.58
CA VAL A 136 2.25 5.13 1.97
C VAL A 136 3.53 5.55 1.25
N ALA A 137 3.46 6.53 0.34
CA ALA A 137 4.65 7.06 -0.31
C ALA A 137 4.54 8.55 -0.65
N THR A 138 5.70 9.22 -0.67
CA THR A 138 5.87 10.63 -1.07
C THR A 138 6.93 10.72 -2.15
N ARG A 139 6.63 11.43 -3.24
CA ARG A 139 7.61 11.71 -4.29
C ARG A 139 8.86 12.35 -3.71
N PRO A 140 10.07 11.96 -4.14
CA PRO A 140 11.33 12.38 -3.53
C PRO A 140 11.46 13.90 -3.38
N GLU A 141 11.04 14.66 -4.39
CA GLU A 141 11.12 16.12 -4.44
C GLU A 141 10.21 16.84 -3.44
N TYR A 142 9.18 16.14 -2.89
CA TYR A 142 8.24 16.67 -1.90
C TYR A 142 8.44 16.08 -0.50
N ARG A 143 9.48 15.29 -0.28
CA ARG A 143 9.81 14.75 1.05
C ARG A 143 10.11 15.88 2.02
N ARG A 144 9.88 15.62 3.32
CA ARG A 144 10.06 16.58 4.43
C ARG A 144 9.09 17.77 4.42
N ALA A 145 8.09 17.80 3.55
CA ALA A 145 7.02 18.80 3.52
C ALA A 145 5.87 18.51 4.51
N GLY A 146 5.98 17.46 5.34
CA GLY A 146 4.94 17.07 6.30
C GLY A 146 3.69 16.42 5.67
N ALA A 147 3.74 16.07 4.39
CA ALA A 147 2.60 15.50 3.65
C ALA A 147 2.09 14.20 4.28
N ILE A 148 3.00 13.28 4.67
CA ILE A 148 2.62 11.99 5.28
C ILE A 148 1.90 12.19 6.62
N SER A 149 2.36 13.10 7.48
CA SER A 149 1.69 13.35 8.77
C SER A 149 0.25 13.82 8.58
N LYS A 150 0.01 14.72 7.62
CA LYS A 150 -1.35 15.18 7.28
C LYS A 150 -2.19 14.09 6.63
N LEU A 151 -1.61 13.28 5.77
CA LEU A 151 -2.29 12.15 5.15
C LEU A 151 -2.70 11.11 6.21
N LEU A 152 -1.79 10.74 7.13
CA LEU A 152 -2.08 9.81 8.22
C LEU A 152 -3.20 10.35 9.12
N GLU A 153 -3.17 11.62 9.51
CA GLU A 153 -4.26 12.23 10.27
C GLU A 153 -5.60 12.12 9.53
N ALA A 154 -5.64 12.46 8.25
CA ALA A 154 -6.85 12.44 7.44
C ALA A 154 -7.39 11.02 7.21
N ILE A 155 -6.53 10.03 7.00
CA ILE A 155 -6.97 8.64 6.77
C ILE A 155 -7.49 7.98 8.07
N LEU A 156 -6.88 8.31 9.21
CA LEU A 156 -7.36 7.86 10.51
C LEU A 156 -8.73 8.49 10.84
N ASP A 157 -8.92 9.76 10.51
CA ASP A 157 -10.22 10.43 10.63
C ASP A 157 -11.28 9.81 9.70
N LYS A 158 -10.90 9.41 8.47
CA LYS A 158 -11.77 8.63 7.57
C LYS A 158 -12.20 7.31 8.21
N GLY A 159 -11.26 6.57 8.82
CA GLY A 159 -11.57 5.32 9.53
C GLY A 159 -12.55 5.54 10.69
N ARG A 160 -12.32 6.55 11.54
CA ARG A 160 -13.27 6.93 12.62
C ARG A 160 -14.68 7.22 12.11
N LYS A 161 -14.79 8.01 11.04
CA LYS A 161 -16.06 8.36 10.42
C LYS A 161 -16.81 7.15 9.84
N GLN A 162 -16.09 6.08 9.53
CA GLN A 162 -16.67 4.80 9.11
C GLN A 162 -16.98 3.86 10.28
N GLY A 163 -16.74 4.28 11.52
CA GLY A 163 -17.08 3.53 12.74
C GLY A 163 -15.97 2.62 13.26
N PHE A 164 -14.75 2.71 12.71
CA PHE A 164 -13.61 1.95 13.23
C PHE A 164 -13.07 2.58 14.51
N HIS A 165 -12.69 1.72 15.46
CA HIS A 165 -12.11 2.14 16.74
C HIS A 165 -10.62 1.84 16.84
N LYS A 166 -10.07 1.16 15.86
CA LYS A 166 -8.64 0.84 15.72
C LYS A 166 -8.17 1.07 14.30
N ALA A 167 -6.88 1.32 14.15
CA ALA A 167 -6.19 1.27 12.87
C ALA A 167 -4.93 0.42 12.99
N GLN A 168 -4.55 -0.23 11.88
CA GLN A 168 -3.29 -0.97 11.77
C GLN A 168 -2.48 -0.50 10.57
N VAL A 169 -1.17 -0.70 10.64
CA VAL A 169 -0.23 -0.50 9.53
C VAL A 169 0.90 -1.51 9.63
N GLY A 170 1.34 -2.03 8.49
CA GLY A 170 2.51 -2.90 8.38
C GLY A 170 3.67 -2.22 7.66
N TYR A 171 4.91 -2.61 7.99
CA TYR A 171 6.11 -2.15 7.28
C TYR A 171 7.25 -3.16 7.39
N TYR A 172 8.21 -3.12 6.47
CA TYR A 172 9.37 -4.01 6.48
C TYR A 172 10.34 -3.66 7.61
N ILE A 173 10.82 -4.67 8.33
CA ILE A 173 11.86 -4.53 9.35
C ILE A 173 13.05 -3.78 8.77
N GLY A 174 13.50 -2.71 9.47
CA GLY A 174 14.58 -1.84 9.02
C GLY A 174 14.14 -0.56 8.30
N ASN A 175 12.84 -0.39 8.00
CA ASN A 175 12.31 0.86 7.46
C ASN A 175 12.12 1.93 8.55
N THR A 176 13.23 2.47 9.08
CA THR A 176 13.24 3.49 10.13
C THR A 176 12.43 4.74 9.82
N PRO A 177 12.41 5.26 8.57
CA PRO A 177 11.54 6.40 8.22
C PRO A 177 10.05 6.10 8.40
N ALA A 178 9.59 4.92 7.98
CA ALA A 178 8.18 4.50 8.14
C ALA A 178 7.83 4.33 9.63
N GLU A 179 8.67 3.61 10.36
CA GLU A 179 8.53 3.42 11.82
C GLU A 179 8.37 4.77 12.54
N SER A 180 9.29 5.71 12.29
CA SER A 180 9.22 7.06 12.89
C SER A 180 7.94 7.81 12.53
N ALA A 181 7.47 7.68 11.28
CA ALA A 181 6.24 8.35 10.84
C ALA A 181 5.01 7.78 11.56
N TYR A 182 4.93 6.46 11.68
CA TYR A 182 3.82 5.77 12.36
C TYR A 182 3.82 5.99 13.86
N GLN A 183 4.99 5.95 14.52
CA GLN A 183 5.12 6.30 15.94
C GLN A 183 4.65 7.74 16.22
N LYS A 184 5.05 8.71 15.40
CA LYS A 184 4.58 10.11 15.49
C LYS A 184 3.07 10.24 15.28
N ALA A 185 2.49 9.37 14.44
CA ALA A 185 1.05 9.30 14.25
C ALA A 185 0.34 8.53 15.38
N GLY A 186 1.04 8.11 16.44
CA GLY A 186 0.49 7.46 17.63
C GLY A 186 0.27 5.95 17.50
N PHE A 187 0.76 5.33 16.45
CA PHE A 187 0.77 3.87 16.34
C PHE A 187 1.79 3.28 17.30
N LYS A 188 1.50 2.09 17.82
CA LYS A 188 2.33 1.33 18.76
C LYS A 188 2.62 -0.05 18.19
N TYR A 189 3.77 -0.59 18.53
CA TYR A 189 4.15 -1.95 18.19
C TYR A 189 3.09 -2.95 18.67
N LEU A 190 2.70 -3.85 17.80
CA LEU A 190 1.84 -4.99 18.14
C LEU A 190 2.61 -6.29 18.02
N ASP A 191 3.20 -6.58 16.86
CA ASP A 191 3.85 -7.84 16.54
C ASP A 191 4.87 -7.67 15.41
N GLU A 192 5.73 -8.68 15.24
CA GLU A 192 6.60 -8.83 14.07
C GLU A 192 6.69 -10.30 13.64
N LYS A 193 6.74 -10.53 12.33
CA LYS A 193 6.95 -11.83 11.74
C LYS A 193 8.27 -11.86 10.97
N ARG A 194 9.06 -12.91 11.19
CA ARG A 194 10.33 -13.16 10.51
C ARG A 194 10.31 -14.53 9.86
N HIS A 195 10.79 -14.64 8.63
CA HIS A 195 10.84 -15.92 7.95
C HIS A 195 11.96 -15.97 6.90
N PRO A 196 12.78 -17.07 6.84
CA PRO A 196 13.87 -17.16 5.87
C PRO A 196 13.44 -17.06 4.41
N ALA A 197 12.26 -17.57 4.04
CA ALA A 197 11.76 -17.47 2.67
C ALA A 197 11.42 -16.01 2.30
N PHE A 198 10.87 -15.24 3.24
CA PHE A 198 10.62 -13.81 3.04
C PHE A 198 11.94 -13.04 2.89
N GLU A 199 12.92 -13.32 3.76
CA GLU A 199 14.24 -12.67 3.71
C GLU A 199 14.97 -12.97 2.39
N ALA A 200 14.94 -14.22 1.94
CA ALA A 200 15.52 -14.60 0.65
C ALA A 200 14.84 -13.88 -0.54
N LEU A 201 13.53 -13.63 -0.45
CA LEU A 201 12.73 -13.00 -1.49
C LEU A 201 12.89 -11.48 -1.53
N ILE A 202 12.77 -10.82 -0.38
CA ILE A 202 12.69 -9.36 -0.23
C ILE A 202 14.05 -8.74 0.10
N GLY A 203 14.90 -9.47 0.87
CA GLY A 203 16.19 -8.99 1.35
C GLY A 203 16.14 -8.31 2.72
N CYS A 204 15.02 -8.37 3.43
CA CYS A 204 14.90 -7.97 4.83
C CYS A 204 14.22 -9.09 5.65
N PRO A 205 14.43 -9.14 7.01
CA PRO A 205 14.06 -10.31 7.80
C PRO A 205 12.55 -10.60 7.89
N GLY A 206 11.70 -9.60 7.62
CA GLY A 206 10.26 -9.76 7.78
C GLY A 206 9.52 -8.44 7.89
N MET A 207 8.34 -8.46 8.51
CA MET A 207 7.45 -7.32 8.67
C MET A 207 7.09 -7.06 10.13
N VAL A 208 6.89 -5.80 10.47
CA VAL A 208 6.38 -5.31 11.75
C VAL A 208 4.95 -4.84 11.55
N GLN A 209 4.11 -5.13 12.53
CA GLN A 209 2.74 -4.61 12.62
C GLN A 209 2.63 -3.61 13.78
N PHE A 210 2.06 -2.46 13.48
CA PHE A 210 1.70 -1.45 14.45
C PHE A 210 0.18 -1.27 14.48
N VAL A 211 -0.35 -0.93 15.66
CA VAL A 211 -1.77 -0.61 15.87
C VAL A 211 -1.93 0.71 16.61
N ARG A 212 -3.11 1.31 16.45
CA ARG A 212 -3.52 2.52 17.16
C ARG A 212 -5.01 2.49 17.44
N ASP A 213 -5.44 2.93 18.62
CA ASP A 213 -6.84 3.28 18.88
C ASP A 213 -7.21 4.59 18.16
N LEU A 214 -8.42 4.65 17.60
CA LEU A 214 -8.96 5.76 16.82
C LEU A 214 -9.88 6.68 17.61
#